data_bdd8169089797e613ae23697acbc8faa
#
_entry.id   bdd8169089797e613ae23697acbc8faa
#
_cell.length_a   1.000
_cell.length_b   1.000
_cell.length_c   1.000
_cell.angle_alpha   90.00
_cell.angle_beta   90.00
_cell.angle_gamma   90.00
#
_symmetry.space_group_name_H-M   'P 1'
#
loop_
_entity.id
_entity.type
_entity.pdbx_description
1 polymer ?
#
loop_
_entity_poly.entity_id
_entity_poly.type
_entity_poly.pdbx_seq_one_letter_code
_entity_poly.pdbx_strand_id
1 'polypeptide(L)'
;DPSNDVETGEYSYIGDISVKVDDWGKIPAVMGVREFYGGDLQGVMDKLDYLQELGVDVIYLNPVFVSPSNHKYDCQDYDHIDPHIGKIVEDCDGLLSPGDRDNSHALKYIRRVTDKRNLKASNELFRELVEEIHRRGMKVILDGVFNHCGSFNKWMDRERIYENQEGYEKGAYISADSPYRSFFCFQDQNRWPYNPTYDGWWTHDTLPKLNYEGSEELCRTILDVGRKWVSPPYNVDGWRLDVAADLGHSNDFNHHFWKEFRKAVKEANPDAVILAEHYGNPESWLLGDEWDTVMNYDAFMEPVTWFLTGMEKHSDEYREDLYGNSEAFIGAMKHHMRSLHMGALYGAMNELSNHDHSRF
;
A
#
# COMPACT_ATOMS: atom_id res chain seq x y z
N ASP A 1 9.14 -12.17 15.35
CA ASP A 1 8.73 -13.56 15.66
C ASP A 1 8.87 -14.42 14.41
N PRO A 2 9.87 -15.34 14.33
CA PRO A 2 10.08 -16.14 13.12
C PRO A 2 8.92 -17.08 12.76
N SER A 3 7.97 -17.30 13.68
CA SER A 3 6.80 -18.14 13.40
C SER A 3 5.79 -17.50 12.47
N ASN A 4 5.87 -16.17 12.28
CA ASN A 4 5.01 -15.43 11.39
C ASN A 4 5.57 -15.30 9.98
N ASP A 5 6.85 -15.59 9.78
CA ASP A 5 7.51 -15.41 8.48
C ASP A 5 6.81 -16.22 7.37
N VAL A 6 6.75 -15.63 6.19
CA VAL A 6 6.35 -16.36 4.97
C VAL A 6 7.34 -17.49 4.71
N GLU A 7 6.83 -18.70 4.50
CA GLU A 7 7.65 -19.88 4.24
C GLU A 7 7.92 -20.09 2.74
N THR A 8 9.02 -20.77 2.43
CA THR A 8 9.29 -21.16 1.05
C THR A 8 8.25 -22.16 0.57
N GLY A 9 7.54 -21.82 -0.53
CA GLY A 9 6.46 -22.65 -1.07
C GLY A 9 5.13 -22.51 -0.35
N GLU A 10 4.94 -21.49 0.46
CA GLU A 10 3.68 -21.25 1.15
C GLU A 10 2.55 -20.95 0.15
N TYR A 11 2.84 -20.21 -0.90
CA TYR A 11 1.94 -19.94 -2.03
C TYR A 11 2.75 -19.63 -3.30
N SER A 12 2.05 -19.44 -4.42
CA SER A 12 2.61 -19.03 -5.72
C SER A 12 2.25 -17.57 -6.00
N TYR A 13 3.23 -16.77 -6.42
CA TYR A 13 3.03 -15.37 -6.80
C TYR A 13 3.84 -15.05 -8.06
N ILE A 14 3.21 -14.46 -9.07
CA ILE A 14 3.83 -14.15 -10.39
C ILE A 14 4.61 -15.36 -10.93
N GLY A 15 3.92 -16.50 -11.03
CA GLY A 15 4.41 -17.70 -11.71
C GLY A 15 5.44 -18.53 -10.95
N ASP A 16 5.82 -18.16 -9.71
CA ASP A 16 6.73 -18.94 -8.89
C ASP A 16 6.35 -18.89 -7.40
N ILE A 17 6.97 -19.74 -6.59
CA ILE A 17 6.67 -19.87 -5.16
C ILE A 17 7.29 -18.75 -4.33
N SER A 18 6.68 -18.45 -3.17
CA SER A 18 7.28 -17.63 -2.11
C SER A 18 8.59 -18.21 -1.62
N VAL A 19 9.54 -17.36 -1.23
CA VAL A 19 10.87 -17.75 -0.78
C VAL A 19 11.20 -17.05 0.53
N LYS A 20 11.39 -17.82 1.60
CA LYS A 20 12.00 -17.33 2.84
C LYS A 20 13.50 -17.15 2.65
N VAL A 21 14.04 -16.02 3.03
CA VAL A 21 15.47 -15.71 2.99
C VAL A 21 15.99 -15.58 4.42
N ASP A 22 16.83 -16.54 4.83
CA ASP A 22 17.40 -16.57 6.18
C ASP A 22 18.66 -15.70 6.33
N ASP A 23 19.34 -15.39 5.21
CA ASP A 23 20.53 -14.54 5.19
C ASP A 23 20.17 -13.09 4.85
N TRP A 24 20.14 -12.23 5.83
CA TRP A 24 19.89 -10.80 5.66
C TRP A 24 20.98 -10.06 4.87
N GLY A 25 22.16 -10.67 4.71
CA GLY A 25 23.26 -10.16 3.87
C GLY A 25 23.11 -10.50 2.39
N LYS A 26 22.14 -11.35 2.03
CA LYS A 26 21.88 -11.70 0.64
C LYS A 26 21.45 -10.48 -0.17
N ILE A 27 22.03 -10.32 -1.36
CA ILE A 27 21.56 -9.30 -2.31
C ILE A 27 20.20 -9.75 -2.87
N PRO A 28 19.15 -8.89 -2.82
CA PRO A 28 17.85 -9.22 -3.38
C PRO A 28 17.93 -9.58 -4.86
N ALA A 29 17.11 -10.54 -5.28
CA ALA A 29 16.99 -10.90 -6.69
C ALA A 29 16.34 -9.77 -7.50
N VAL A 30 16.57 -9.74 -8.81
CA VAL A 30 15.97 -8.75 -9.73
C VAL A 30 14.44 -8.80 -9.68
N MET A 31 13.85 -10.00 -9.50
CA MET A 31 12.41 -10.20 -9.26
C MET A 31 12.17 -10.60 -7.80
N GLY A 32 12.67 -9.79 -6.87
CA GLY A 32 12.65 -10.08 -5.43
C GLY A 32 11.30 -9.95 -4.75
N VAL A 33 10.20 -9.68 -5.47
CA VAL A 33 8.84 -9.51 -4.92
C VAL A 33 8.32 -10.71 -4.13
N ARG A 34 8.92 -11.89 -4.33
CA ARG A 34 8.61 -13.16 -3.64
C ARG A 34 9.58 -13.51 -2.52
N GLU A 35 10.63 -12.71 -2.32
CA GLU A 35 11.65 -12.95 -1.30
C GLU A 35 11.29 -12.26 0.00
N PHE A 36 11.21 -13.02 1.09
CA PHE A 36 10.83 -12.52 2.41
C PHE A 36 11.99 -12.71 3.39
N TYR A 37 12.49 -11.61 3.91
CA TYR A 37 13.66 -11.56 4.82
C TYR A 37 13.24 -11.59 6.30
N GLY A 38 11.94 -11.72 6.58
CA GLY A 38 11.38 -11.63 7.92
C GLY A 38 11.31 -10.19 8.42
N GLY A 39 10.98 -10.07 9.70
CA GLY A 39 10.66 -8.79 10.34
C GLY A 39 9.16 -8.57 10.43
N ASP A 40 8.72 -7.94 11.53
CA ASP A 40 7.31 -7.78 11.84
C ASP A 40 7.05 -6.53 12.68
N LEU A 41 5.78 -6.27 12.98
CA LEU A 41 5.35 -5.12 13.79
C LEU A 41 5.85 -5.22 15.24
N GLN A 42 6.06 -6.44 15.77
CA GLN A 42 6.68 -6.62 17.08
C GLN A 42 8.13 -6.11 17.06
N GLY A 43 8.88 -6.41 16.00
CA GLY A 43 10.25 -5.89 15.84
C GLY A 43 10.30 -4.37 15.76
N VAL A 44 9.29 -3.72 15.12
CA VAL A 44 9.14 -2.25 15.17
C VAL A 44 8.91 -1.79 16.61
N MET A 45 7.98 -2.44 17.32
CA MET A 45 7.67 -2.12 18.71
C MET A 45 8.92 -2.22 19.62
N ASP A 46 9.72 -3.25 19.43
CA ASP A 46 10.97 -3.48 20.18
C ASP A 46 12.05 -2.42 19.90
N LYS A 47 11.91 -1.66 18.81
CA LYS A 47 12.85 -0.61 18.38
C LYS A 47 12.33 0.81 18.60
N LEU A 48 11.17 1.00 19.20
CA LEU A 48 10.59 2.34 19.39
C LEU A 48 11.47 3.27 20.23
N ASP A 49 12.15 2.74 21.26
CA ASP A 49 13.07 3.55 22.08
C ASP A 49 14.27 4.02 21.26
N TYR A 50 14.84 3.16 20.42
CA TYR A 50 15.90 3.52 19.48
C TYR A 50 15.43 4.59 18.47
N LEU A 51 14.23 4.47 17.92
CA LEU A 51 13.69 5.46 16.99
C LEU A 51 13.46 6.82 17.67
N GLN A 52 12.98 6.80 18.93
CA GLN A 52 12.81 8.01 19.73
C GLN A 52 14.15 8.68 20.04
N GLU A 53 15.18 7.90 20.43
CA GLU A 53 16.55 8.41 20.66
C GLU A 53 17.17 8.99 19.38
N LEU A 54 16.85 8.43 18.23
CA LEU A 54 17.26 8.95 16.92
C LEU A 54 16.57 10.28 16.55
N GLY A 55 15.51 10.65 17.26
CA GLY A 55 14.74 11.87 17.01
C GLY A 55 13.62 11.70 15.98
N VAL A 56 13.09 10.49 15.83
CA VAL A 56 11.94 10.24 14.94
C VAL A 56 10.67 10.77 15.61
N ASP A 57 9.94 11.62 14.91
CA ASP A 57 8.65 12.16 15.34
C ASP A 57 7.47 11.43 14.68
N VAL A 58 7.66 10.91 13.48
CA VAL A 58 6.61 10.23 12.69
C VAL A 58 7.16 8.95 12.08
N ILE A 59 6.41 7.86 12.23
CA ILE A 59 6.69 6.59 11.55
C ILE A 59 5.70 6.46 10.38
N TYR A 60 6.21 6.50 9.15
CA TYR A 60 5.45 6.13 7.97
C TYR A 60 5.71 4.64 7.67
N LEU A 61 4.64 3.87 7.61
CA LEU A 61 4.68 2.46 7.25
C LEU A 61 4.25 2.28 5.80
N ASN A 62 5.07 1.63 4.99
CA ASN A 62 4.61 1.04 3.73
C ASN A 62 3.40 0.14 3.99
N PRO A 63 2.63 -0.31 2.97
CA PRO A 63 1.40 -1.05 3.21
C PRO A 63 1.57 -2.20 4.21
N VAL A 64 0.65 -2.28 5.16
CA VAL A 64 0.66 -3.29 6.26
C VAL A 64 -0.51 -4.26 6.19
N PHE A 65 -1.44 -4.04 5.27
CA PHE A 65 -2.62 -4.88 5.11
C PHE A 65 -2.27 -6.23 4.51
N VAL A 66 -3.16 -7.21 4.65
CA VAL A 66 -2.96 -8.55 4.07
C VAL A 66 -2.61 -8.42 2.59
N SER A 67 -1.52 -9.04 2.18
CA SER A 67 -1.01 -8.98 0.82
C SER A 67 0.02 -10.09 0.55
N PRO A 68 0.04 -10.69 -0.65
CA PRO A 68 0.94 -11.79 -0.99
C PRO A 68 2.37 -11.32 -1.33
N SER A 69 2.58 -10.07 -1.71
CA SER A 69 3.93 -9.57 -2.03
C SER A 69 4.67 -9.05 -0.80
N ASN A 70 6.00 -8.97 -0.90
CA ASN A 70 6.81 -8.35 0.16
C ASN A 70 6.63 -6.83 0.22
N HIS A 71 6.32 -6.17 -0.91
CA HIS A 71 6.05 -4.73 -0.97
C HIS A 71 4.63 -4.34 -0.52
N LYS A 72 3.67 -5.26 -0.59
CA LYS A 72 2.27 -5.15 -0.13
C LYS A 72 1.41 -4.10 -0.83
N TYR A 73 1.81 -3.58 -2.01
CA TYR A 73 0.99 -2.68 -2.83
C TYR A 73 -0.11 -3.40 -3.63
N ASP A 74 -0.23 -4.71 -3.49
CA ASP A 74 -1.29 -5.57 -4.03
C ASP A 74 -2.23 -6.04 -2.90
N CYS A 75 -2.92 -5.10 -2.28
CA CYS A 75 -3.74 -5.31 -1.10
C CYS A 75 -4.79 -6.42 -1.30
N GLN A 76 -4.81 -7.36 -0.37
CA GLN A 76 -5.74 -8.51 -0.35
C GLN A 76 -6.95 -8.27 0.57
N ASP A 77 -6.76 -7.58 1.69
CA ASP A 77 -7.83 -7.26 2.64
C ASP A 77 -7.53 -5.94 3.37
N TYR A 78 -8.27 -4.87 3.07
CA TYR A 78 -8.10 -3.55 3.68
C TYR A 78 -8.57 -3.46 5.15
N ASP A 79 -9.25 -4.49 5.64
CA ASP A 79 -9.80 -4.51 7.00
C ASP A 79 -8.84 -5.08 8.03
N HIS A 80 -7.77 -5.73 7.59
CA HIS A 80 -6.89 -6.48 8.48
C HIS A 80 -5.42 -6.29 8.16
N ILE A 81 -4.64 -6.20 9.23
CA ILE A 81 -3.18 -6.26 9.18
C ILE A 81 -2.76 -7.67 8.76
N ASP A 82 -1.73 -7.75 7.92
CA ASP A 82 -1.21 -9.03 7.44
C ASP A 82 -0.65 -9.86 8.60
N PRO A 83 -1.15 -11.08 8.82
CA PRO A 83 -0.67 -11.97 9.88
C PRO A 83 0.83 -12.28 9.79
N HIS A 84 1.44 -12.24 8.61
CA HIS A 84 2.87 -12.49 8.41
C HIS A 84 3.76 -11.38 8.98
N ILE A 85 3.22 -10.18 9.16
CA ILE A 85 3.89 -9.09 9.89
C ILE A 85 3.19 -8.76 11.20
N GLY A 86 2.02 -9.35 11.43
CA GLY A 86 1.21 -9.22 12.63
C GLY A 86 1.40 -10.38 13.59
N LYS A 87 0.34 -11.16 13.80
CA LYS A 87 0.35 -12.29 14.73
C LYS A 87 -0.44 -13.47 14.19
N ILE A 88 0.21 -14.63 14.07
CA ILE A 88 -0.41 -15.90 13.74
C ILE A 88 -0.66 -16.67 15.04
N VAL A 89 -1.92 -16.99 15.32
CA VAL A 89 -2.36 -17.79 16.48
C VAL A 89 -2.92 -19.13 16.09
N GLU A 90 -3.33 -19.26 14.81
CA GLU A 90 -3.79 -20.50 14.21
C GLU A 90 -3.01 -20.76 12.93
N ASP A 91 -2.42 -21.90 12.82
CA ASP A 91 -1.61 -22.32 11.68
C ASP A 91 -1.93 -23.77 11.30
N CYS A 92 -1.46 -24.21 10.16
CA CYS A 92 -1.50 -25.61 9.74
C CYS A 92 -0.36 -25.92 8.80
N ASP A 93 -0.09 -27.19 8.61
CA ASP A 93 0.76 -27.67 7.52
C ASP A 93 0.00 -27.57 6.20
N GLY A 94 0.73 -27.47 5.10
CA GLY A 94 0.12 -27.44 3.77
C GLY A 94 0.75 -26.44 2.83
N LEU A 95 2.09 -26.52 2.71
CA LEU A 95 2.85 -25.87 1.66
C LEU A 95 2.46 -26.46 0.29
N LEU A 96 2.63 -25.67 -0.78
CA LEU A 96 2.46 -26.18 -2.13
C LEU A 96 3.42 -27.34 -2.43
N SER A 97 2.91 -28.38 -3.08
CA SER A 97 3.73 -29.46 -3.57
C SER A 97 4.73 -28.97 -4.62
N PRO A 98 5.91 -29.61 -4.78
CA PRO A 98 6.87 -29.20 -5.80
C PRO A 98 6.25 -29.13 -7.20
N GLY A 99 6.33 -27.96 -7.81
CA GLY A 99 5.77 -27.69 -9.15
C GLY A 99 4.28 -27.27 -9.16
N ASP A 100 3.58 -27.35 -8.03
CA ASP A 100 2.21 -26.80 -7.91
C ASP A 100 2.24 -25.27 -7.89
N ARG A 101 1.30 -24.65 -8.59
CA ARG A 101 1.13 -23.21 -8.67
C ARG A 101 -0.34 -22.78 -8.44
N ASP A 102 -1.21 -23.74 -8.12
CA ASP A 102 -2.62 -23.45 -7.80
C ASP A 102 -2.76 -23.07 -6.32
N ASN A 103 -3.00 -21.79 -6.07
CA ASN A 103 -3.11 -21.25 -4.73
C ASN A 103 -4.33 -21.77 -3.95
N SER A 104 -5.30 -22.39 -4.62
CA SER A 104 -6.38 -23.10 -3.89
C SER A 104 -5.88 -24.31 -3.09
N HIS A 105 -4.66 -24.77 -3.35
CA HIS A 105 -3.95 -25.82 -2.61
C HIS A 105 -2.98 -25.26 -1.53
N ALA A 106 -2.81 -23.95 -1.45
CA ALA A 106 -1.92 -23.29 -0.49
C ALA A 106 -2.53 -23.23 0.91
N LEU A 107 -2.77 -24.39 1.51
CA LEU A 107 -3.61 -24.52 2.73
C LEU A 107 -3.04 -23.72 3.90
N LYS A 108 -1.71 -23.66 4.06
CA LYS A 108 -1.06 -22.89 5.11
C LYS A 108 -1.32 -21.39 4.93
N TYR A 109 -1.09 -20.87 3.72
CA TYR A 109 -1.39 -19.47 3.41
C TYR A 109 -2.86 -19.14 3.62
N ILE A 110 -3.75 -19.94 3.05
CA ILE A 110 -5.21 -19.78 3.23
C ILE A 110 -5.55 -19.71 4.72
N ARG A 111 -5.07 -20.66 5.54
CA ARG A 111 -5.32 -20.67 6.99
C ARG A 111 -4.83 -19.37 7.64
N ARG A 112 -3.61 -18.94 7.33
CA ARG A 112 -2.98 -17.77 7.93
C ARG A 112 -3.78 -16.50 7.64
N VAL A 113 -4.22 -16.30 6.39
CA VAL A 113 -4.83 -15.03 5.93
C VAL A 113 -6.38 -15.01 5.97
N THR A 114 -7.03 -16.14 6.23
CA THR A 114 -8.51 -16.20 6.29
C THR A 114 -9.06 -16.51 7.68
N ASP A 115 -8.27 -17.07 8.58
CA ASP A 115 -8.74 -17.36 9.93
C ASP A 115 -8.94 -16.07 10.73
N LYS A 116 -10.19 -15.85 11.16
CA LYS A 116 -10.59 -14.63 11.87
C LYS A 116 -9.81 -14.37 13.16
N ARG A 117 -9.23 -15.41 13.78
CA ARG A 117 -8.41 -15.27 14.99
C ARG A 117 -7.06 -14.65 14.66
N ASN A 118 -6.42 -15.04 13.56
CA ASN A 118 -5.17 -14.45 13.08
C ASN A 118 -5.39 -12.99 12.70
N LEU A 119 -6.44 -12.70 11.93
CA LEU A 119 -6.78 -11.35 11.50
C LEU A 119 -7.05 -10.43 12.70
N LYS A 120 -7.81 -10.90 13.68
CA LYS A 120 -8.09 -10.16 14.91
C LYS A 120 -6.82 -9.95 15.75
N ALA A 121 -6.00 -10.99 15.93
CA ALA A 121 -4.76 -10.89 16.70
C ALA A 121 -3.76 -9.91 16.07
N SER A 122 -3.68 -9.89 14.74
CA SER A 122 -2.84 -8.95 14.00
C SER A 122 -3.31 -7.50 14.13
N ASN A 123 -4.62 -7.27 14.02
CA ASN A 123 -5.20 -5.95 14.26
C ASN A 123 -4.96 -5.46 15.70
N GLU A 124 -5.04 -6.36 16.67
CA GLU A 124 -4.80 -6.02 18.08
C GLU A 124 -3.33 -5.65 18.33
N LEU A 125 -2.38 -6.43 17.78
CA LEU A 125 -0.95 -6.09 17.86
C LEU A 125 -0.67 -4.71 17.21
N PHE A 126 -1.31 -4.41 16.09
CA PHE A 126 -1.17 -3.11 15.44
C PHE A 126 -1.73 -1.98 16.31
N ARG A 127 -2.90 -2.18 16.94
CA ARG A 127 -3.47 -1.23 17.90
C ARG A 127 -2.49 -0.95 19.04
N GLU A 128 -1.90 -2.01 19.62
CA GLU A 128 -0.90 -1.89 20.69
C GLU A 128 0.34 -1.13 20.20
N LEU A 129 0.81 -1.39 18.98
CA LEU A 129 1.93 -0.66 18.39
C LEU A 129 1.63 0.85 18.28
N VAL A 130 0.45 1.21 17.78
CA VAL A 130 0.06 2.63 17.66
C VAL A 130 -0.01 3.30 19.04
N GLU A 131 -0.57 2.63 20.05
CA GLU A 131 -0.59 3.14 21.43
C GLU A 131 0.82 3.35 21.99
N GLU A 132 1.76 2.43 21.73
CA GLU A 132 3.15 2.55 22.17
C GLU A 132 3.91 3.66 21.43
N ILE A 133 3.63 3.88 20.15
CA ILE A 133 4.15 5.01 19.36
C ILE A 133 3.65 6.34 19.97
N HIS A 134 2.35 6.45 20.22
CA HIS A 134 1.74 7.66 20.80
C HIS A 134 2.23 7.94 22.22
N ARG A 135 2.43 6.90 23.04
CA ARG A 135 2.97 7.04 24.40
C ARG A 135 4.36 7.68 24.44
N ARG A 136 5.14 7.53 23.34
CA ARG A 136 6.45 8.17 23.15
C ARG A 136 6.38 9.55 22.51
N GLY A 137 5.17 10.05 22.22
CA GLY A 137 4.95 11.34 21.55
C GLY A 137 5.19 11.30 20.05
N MET A 138 5.42 10.13 19.48
CA MET A 138 5.54 9.93 18.03
C MET A 138 4.18 9.74 17.38
N LYS A 139 4.14 9.82 16.05
CA LYS A 139 2.97 9.68 15.20
C LYS A 139 3.15 8.52 14.22
N VAL A 140 2.04 8.04 13.63
CA VAL A 140 2.08 6.98 12.63
C VAL A 140 1.18 7.30 11.43
N ILE A 141 1.71 7.08 10.21
CA ILE A 141 1.00 7.24 8.94
C ILE A 141 0.95 5.89 8.24
N LEU A 142 -0.23 5.51 7.76
CA LEU A 142 -0.44 4.30 6.95
C LEU A 142 -0.41 4.62 5.46
N ASP A 143 -0.05 3.62 4.66
CA ASP A 143 -0.14 3.65 3.21
C ASP A 143 -1.50 3.13 2.74
N GLY A 144 -2.21 3.94 1.96
CA GLY A 144 -3.52 3.67 1.39
C GLY A 144 -3.43 3.39 -0.11
N VAL A 145 -3.43 2.12 -0.47
CA VAL A 145 -3.40 1.67 -1.87
C VAL A 145 -4.83 1.50 -2.36
N PHE A 146 -5.46 2.60 -2.77
CA PHE A 146 -6.89 2.63 -3.10
C PHE A 146 -7.20 2.68 -4.60
N ASN A 147 -6.21 2.93 -5.46
CA ASN A 147 -6.40 2.94 -6.90
C ASN A 147 -6.70 1.55 -7.48
N HIS A 148 -6.09 0.52 -6.93
CA HIS A 148 -6.19 -0.88 -7.33
C HIS A 148 -6.12 -1.78 -6.11
N CYS A 149 -6.40 -3.06 -6.28
CA CYS A 149 -6.14 -4.07 -5.27
C CYS A 149 -5.24 -5.18 -5.84
N GLY A 150 -4.95 -6.21 -5.06
CA GLY A 150 -4.24 -7.40 -5.55
C GLY A 150 -5.17 -8.42 -6.21
N SER A 151 -4.63 -9.31 -7.04
CA SER A 151 -5.38 -10.45 -7.59
C SER A 151 -5.84 -11.46 -6.52
N PHE A 152 -5.16 -11.46 -5.37
CA PHE A 152 -5.54 -12.24 -4.18
C PHE A 152 -6.67 -11.60 -3.37
N ASN A 153 -7.03 -10.35 -3.65
CA ASN A 153 -8.01 -9.60 -2.86
C ASN A 153 -9.35 -10.36 -2.77
N LYS A 154 -9.94 -10.41 -1.57
CA LYS A 154 -11.20 -11.12 -1.30
C LYS A 154 -12.38 -10.70 -2.20
N TRP A 155 -12.35 -9.48 -2.75
CA TRP A 155 -13.38 -9.01 -3.69
C TRP A 155 -13.19 -9.56 -5.10
N MET A 156 -11.94 -9.79 -5.52
CA MET A 156 -11.59 -10.38 -6.81
C MET A 156 -11.48 -11.90 -6.72
N ASP A 157 -10.67 -12.39 -5.79
CA ASP A 157 -10.35 -13.80 -5.53
C ASP A 157 -9.91 -14.59 -6.77
N ARG A 158 -9.09 -13.96 -7.63
CA ARG A 158 -8.52 -14.64 -8.80
C ARG A 158 -7.73 -15.88 -8.41
N GLU A 159 -7.05 -15.81 -7.28
CA GLU A 159 -6.16 -16.86 -6.79
C GLU A 159 -6.88 -17.94 -5.96
N ARG A 160 -8.21 -17.79 -5.79
CA ARG A 160 -9.09 -18.78 -5.17
C ARG A 160 -8.78 -19.08 -3.69
N ILE A 161 -8.30 -18.03 -3.00
CA ILE A 161 -7.97 -18.09 -1.57
C ILE A 161 -9.24 -18.19 -0.71
N TYR A 162 -10.28 -17.46 -1.10
CA TYR A 162 -11.53 -17.32 -0.34
C TYR A 162 -12.67 -18.18 -0.85
N GLU A 163 -12.58 -18.74 -2.06
CA GLU A 163 -13.66 -19.44 -2.78
C GLU A 163 -14.39 -20.50 -1.95
N ASN A 164 -13.66 -21.24 -1.12
CA ASN A 164 -14.17 -22.32 -0.31
C ASN A 164 -14.07 -22.06 1.21
N GLN A 165 -13.86 -20.80 1.63
CA GLN A 165 -13.73 -20.46 3.03
C GLN A 165 -15.09 -20.03 3.62
N GLU A 166 -15.46 -20.63 4.75
CA GLU A 166 -16.67 -20.26 5.46
C GLU A 166 -16.63 -18.81 5.96
N GLY A 167 -17.72 -18.08 5.76
CA GLY A 167 -17.85 -16.69 6.16
C GLY A 167 -17.22 -15.69 5.21
N TYR A 168 -16.90 -16.12 3.98
CA TYR A 168 -16.50 -15.26 2.87
C TYR A 168 -17.43 -15.42 1.68
N GLU A 169 -17.72 -14.31 1.00
CA GLU A 169 -18.45 -14.31 -0.25
C GLU A 169 -17.53 -14.69 -1.42
N LYS A 170 -18.09 -15.20 -2.50
CA LYS A 170 -17.33 -15.48 -3.72
C LYS A 170 -16.85 -14.19 -4.36
N GLY A 171 -15.58 -14.14 -4.73
CA GLY A 171 -14.98 -13.01 -5.44
C GLY A 171 -15.58 -12.81 -6.85
N ALA A 172 -15.39 -11.61 -7.38
CA ALA A 172 -15.90 -11.22 -8.69
C ALA A 172 -15.31 -12.03 -9.86
N TYR A 173 -14.09 -12.54 -9.73
CA TYR A 173 -13.49 -13.45 -10.71
C TYR A 173 -14.22 -14.79 -10.74
N ILE A 174 -14.63 -15.30 -9.60
CA ILE A 174 -15.23 -16.62 -9.43
C ILE A 174 -16.64 -16.68 -10.01
N SER A 175 -17.48 -15.67 -9.72
CA SER A 175 -18.91 -15.72 -10.04
C SER A 175 -19.47 -14.40 -10.54
N ALA A 176 -20.35 -14.49 -11.55
CA ALA A 176 -21.14 -13.35 -12.02
C ALA A 176 -22.09 -12.80 -10.96
N ASP A 177 -22.51 -13.64 -10.00
CA ASP A 177 -23.42 -13.29 -8.91
C ASP A 177 -22.68 -12.78 -7.66
N SER A 178 -21.36 -12.55 -7.75
CA SER A 178 -20.58 -11.98 -6.66
C SER A 178 -21.12 -10.62 -6.23
N PRO A 179 -21.25 -10.35 -4.91
CA PRO A 179 -21.62 -9.03 -4.42
C PRO A 179 -20.56 -7.96 -4.80
N TYR A 180 -19.34 -8.39 -5.10
CA TYR A 180 -18.24 -7.50 -5.49
C TYR A 180 -18.13 -7.30 -7.00
N ARG A 181 -19.08 -7.82 -7.77
CA ARG A 181 -19.05 -7.79 -9.24
C ARG A 181 -18.87 -6.37 -9.81
N SER A 182 -19.55 -5.37 -9.22
CA SER A 182 -19.48 -3.97 -9.65
C SER A 182 -18.19 -3.26 -9.27
N PHE A 183 -17.37 -3.87 -8.38
CA PHE A 183 -16.10 -3.28 -7.95
C PHE A 183 -15.04 -3.30 -9.05
N PHE A 184 -15.30 -4.03 -10.14
CA PHE A 184 -14.37 -4.21 -11.27
C PHE A 184 -15.09 -4.07 -12.59
N CYS A 185 -14.35 -3.63 -13.62
CA CYS A 185 -14.80 -3.62 -15.00
C CYS A 185 -14.42 -4.93 -15.69
N PHE A 186 -15.39 -5.67 -16.22
CA PHE A 186 -15.16 -6.89 -16.99
C PHE A 186 -15.54 -6.66 -18.44
N GLN A 187 -14.67 -7.04 -19.38
CA GLN A 187 -14.85 -6.81 -20.82
C GLN A 187 -15.80 -7.82 -21.46
N ASP A 188 -15.81 -9.10 -21.00
CA ASP A 188 -16.67 -10.15 -21.51
C ASP A 188 -17.56 -10.74 -20.42
N GLN A 189 -18.86 -10.50 -20.53
CA GLN A 189 -19.87 -10.94 -19.56
C GLN A 189 -20.21 -12.44 -19.65
N ASN A 190 -19.72 -13.16 -20.64
CA ASN A 190 -20.00 -14.58 -20.87
C ASN A 190 -18.86 -15.50 -20.41
N ARG A 191 -17.85 -14.95 -19.77
CA ARG A 191 -16.62 -15.70 -19.40
C ARG A 191 -16.68 -16.33 -18.01
N TRP A 192 -17.74 -16.12 -17.23
CA TRP A 192 -17.91 -16.81 -15.95
C TRP A 192 -18.25 -18.30 -16.12
N PRO A 193 -17.85 -19.14 -15.16
CA PRO A 193 -17.05 -18.82 -13.96
C PRO A 193 -15.58 -18.54 -14.28
N TYR A 194 -14.87 -17.91 -13.35
CA TYR A 194 -13.44 -17.58 -13.46
C TYR A 194 -13.14 -16.62 -14.61
N ASN A 195 -13.73 -15.43 -14.53
CA ASN A 195 -13.62 -14.44 -15.61
C ASN A 195 -12.31 -13.63 -15.55
N PRO A 196 -11.35 -13.82 -16.49
CA PRO A 196 -10.09 -13.12 -16.50
C PRO A 196 -10.11 -11.77 -17.22
N THR A 197 -11.28 -11.32 -17.69
CA THR A 197 -11.40 -10.14 -18.57
C THR A 197 -11.60 -8.83 -17.82
N TYR A 198 -11.10 -8.74 -16.58
CA TYR A 198 -11.15 -7.51 -15.80
C TYR A 198 -10.03 -6.55 -16.18
N ASP A 199 -10.25 -5.26 -15.91
CA ASP A 199 -9.24 -4.22 -16.11
C ASP A 199 -8.18 -4.27 -15.02
N GLY A 200 -6.90 -4.25 -15.43
CA GLY A 200 -5.75 -4.10 -14.53
C GLY A 200 -5.15 -2.70 -14.63
N TRP A 201 -4.64 -2.17 -13.51
CA TRP A 201 -3.88 -0.94 -13.52
C TRP A 201 -2.62 -1.12 -14.38
N TRP A 202 -2.42 -0.22 -15.34
CA TRP A 202 -1.38 -0.34 -16.38
C TRP A 202 -1.34 -1.71 -17.08
N THR A 203 -2.50 -2.35 -17.24
CA THR A 203 -2.66 -3.69 -17.84
C THR A 203 -2.08 -4.85 -17.00
N HIS A 204 -1.64 -4.60 -15.77
CA HIS A 204 -1.20 -5.67 -14.88
C HIS A 204 -2.38 -6.45 -14.33
N ASP A 205 -2.47 -7.72 -14.68
CA ASP A 205 -3.54 -8.62 -14.22
C ASP A 205 -3.43 -9.00 -12.74
N THR A 206 -2.27 -8.78 -12.13
CA THR A 206 -2.03 -8.92 -10.68
C THR A 206 -2.52 -7.73 -9.86
N LEU A 207 -2.86 -6.61 -10.53
CA LEU A 207 -3.31 -5.36 -9.93
C LEU A 207 -4.67 -4.92 -10.50
N PRO A 208 -5.78 -5.64 -10.15
CA PRO A 208 -7.13 -5.28 -10.60
C PRO A 208 -7.46 -3.83 -10.30
N LYS A 209 -7.85 -3.07 -11.34
CA LYS A 209 -8.27 -1.67 -11.23
C LYS A 209 -9.64 -1.59 -10.56
N LEU A 210 -9.80 -0.75 -9.55
CA LEU A 210 -11.05 -0.55 -8.84
C LEU A 210 -11.99 0.39 -9.62
N ASN A 211 -13.25 -0.02 -9.76
CA ASN A 211 -14.28 0.64 -10.58
C ASN A 211 -15.19 1.55 -9.74
N TYR A 212 -14.65 2.66 -9.29
CA TYR A 212 -15.37 3.60 -8.43
C TYR A 212 -16.58 4.25 -9.10
N GLU A 213 -16.46 4.67 -10.38
CA GLU A 213 -17.57 5.28 -11.13
C GLU A 213 -18.73 4.30 -11.36
N GLY A 214 -18.46 3.01 -11.36
CA GLY A 214 -19.45 1.95 -11.54
C GLY A 214 -20.01 1.39 -10.24
N SER A 215 -19.53 1.81 -9.06
CA SER A 215 -19.93 1.21 -7.77
C SER A 215 -19.93 2.19 -6.61
N GLU A 216 -21.11 2.68 -6.23
CA GLU A 216 -21.28 3.48 -5.01
C GLU A 216 -20.93 2.69 -3.75
N GLU A 217 -21.13 1.38 -3.77
CA GLU A 217 -20.78 0.50 -2.65
C GLU A 217 -19.26 0.43 -2.45
N LEU A 218 -18.49 0.34 -3.52
CA LEU A 218 -17.04 0.43 -3.46
C LEU A 218 -16.59 1.76 -2.87
N CYS A 219 -17.15 2.88 -3.36
CA CYS A 219 -16.85 4.21 -2.81
C CYS A 219 -17.07 4.24 -1.29
N ARG A 220 -18.23 3.80 -0.82
CA ARG A 220 -18.55 3.75 0.61
C ARG A 220 -17.58 2.85 1.37
N THR A 221 -17.29 1.68 0.84
CA THR A 221 -16.36 0.73 1.46
C THR A 221 -14.98 1.33 1.69
N ILE A 222 -14.41 2.01 0.69
CA ILE A 222 -13.09 2.62 0.83
C ILE A 222 -13.13 3.85 1.74
N LEU A 223 -14.20 4.66 1.71
CA LEU A 223 -14.39 5.75 2.67
C LEU A 223 -14.46 5.23 4.12
N ASP A 224 -15.12 4.09 4.34
CA ASP A 224 -15.20 3.45 5.65
C ASP A 224 -13.85 2.88 6.10
N VAL A 225 -13.03 2.34 5.19
CA VAL A 225 -11.64 1.97 5.46
C VAL A 225 -10.84 3.21 5.88
N GLY A 226 -10.98 4.33 5.14
CA GLY A 226 -10.33 5.60 5.48
C GLY A 226 -10.65 6.09 6.89
N ARG A 227 -11.92 6.02 7.30
CA ARG A 227 -12.38 6.37 8.65
C ARG A 227 -11.89 5.42 9.72
N LYS A 228 -11.99 4.11 9.46
CA LYS A 228 -11.71 3.04 10.42
C LYS A 228 -10.34 3.20 11.07
N TRP A 229 -9.31 3.32 10.27
CA TRP A 229 -7.94 3.30 10.75
C TRP A 229 -7.52 4.59 11.47
N VAL A 230 -8.14 5.72 11.16
CA VAL A 230 -7.89 7.00 11.86
C VAL A 230 -8.78 7.18 13.11
N SER A 231 -9.70 6.27 13.36
CA SER A 231 -10.65 6.26 14.48
C SER A 231 -10.23 5.28 15.57
N PRO A 232 -10.78 5.41 16.80
CA PRO A 232 -10.67 4.36 17.79
C PRO A 232 -11.15 3.00 17.25
N PRO A 233 -10.46 1.89 17.55
CA PRO A 233 -9.37 1.80 18.53
C PRO A 233 -7.97 2.03 17.93
N TYR A 234 -7.83 2.22 16.63
CA TYR A 234 -6.52 2.28 15.95
C TYR A 234 -5.86 3.66 16.06
N ASN A 235 -6.61 4.74 15.79
CA ASN A 235 -6.16 6.13 15.96
C ASN A 235 -4.87 6.49 15.22
N VAL A 236 -4.63 5.96 14.00
CA VAL A 236 -3.49 6.39 13.20
C VAL A 236 -3.60 7.87 12.84
N ASP A 237 -2.47 8.54 12.64
CA ASP A 237 -2.38 9.99 12.49
C ASP A 237 -2.51 10.47 11.04
N GLY A 238 -2.71 9.56 10.10
CA GLY A 238 -2.96 9.93 8.71
C GLY A 238 -2.72 8.83 7.69
N TRP A 239 -2.91 9.22 6.43
CA TRP A 239 -2.75 8.40 5.26
C TRP A 239 -1.71 8.98 4.31
N ARG A 240 -0.81 8.15 3.81
CA ARG A 240 -0.13 8.35 2.54
C ARG A 240 -0.95 7.65 1.46
N LEU A 241 -1.27 8.30 0.38
CA LEU A 241 -2.13 7.79 -0.68
C LEU A 241 -1.28 7.40 -1.89
N ASP A 242 -1.23 6.11 -2.16
CA ASP A 242 -0.52 5.52 -3.28
C ASP A 242 -1.15 5.92 -4.61
N VAL A 243 -0.34 6.36 -5.57
CA VAL A 243 -0.74 6.79 -6.93
C VAL A 243 -2.06 7.56 -6.96
N ALA A 244 -2.20 8.52 -6.07
CA ALA A 244 -3.46 9.16 -5.74
C ALA A 244 -4.17 9.82 -6.95
N ALA A 245 -3.40 10.35 -7.91
CA ALA A 245 -3.94 10.97 -9.11
C ALA A 245 -4.54 9.94 -10.10
N ASP A 246 -4.19 8.67 -9.99
CA ASP A 246 -4.68 7.60 -10.88
C ASP A 246 -6.02 7.00 -10.45
N LEU A 247 -6.49 7.31 -9.22
CA LEU A 247 -7.73 6.75 -8.70
C LEU A 247 -8.93 7.15 -9.55
N GLY A 248 -9.78 6.17 -9.86
CA GLY A 248 -10.92 6.35 -10.75
C GLY A 248 -10.54 6.23 -12.23
N HIS A 249 -11.47 6.58 -13.12
CA HIS A 249 -11.29 6.53 -14.58
C HIS A 249 -11.39 7.91 -15.23
N SER A 250 -11.73 8.95 -14.46
CA SER A 250 -11.78 10.33 -14.93
C SER A 250 -11.21 11.30 -13.89
N ASN A 251 -10.64 12.41 -14.38
CA ASN A 251 -10.07 13.43 -13.51
C ASN A 251 -11.14 14.09 -12.62
N ASP A 252 -12.32 14.35 -13.17
CA ASP A 252 -13.42 14.95 -12.41
C ASP A 252 -13.88 14.04 -11.27
N PHE A 253 -13.93 12.71 -11.52
CA PHE A 253 -14.27 11.77 -10.47
C PHE A 253 -13.14 11.66 -9.42
N ASN A 254 -11.88 11.68 -9.84
CA ASN A 254 -10.74 11.67 -8.93
C ASN A 254 -10.83 12.81 -7.91
N HIS A 255 -11.01 14.04 -8.38
CA HIS A 255 -11.21 15.20 -7.51
C HIS A 255 -12.44 15.07 -6.59
N HIS A 256 -13.57 14.59 -7.13
CA HIS A 256 -14.76 14.36 -6.34
C HIS A 256 -14.51 13.35 -5.21
N PHE A 257 -13.87 12.22 -5.53
CA PHE A 257 -13.60 11.17 -4.54
C PHE A 257 -12.67 11.67 -3.43
N TRP A 258 -11.60 12.39 -3.76
CA TRP A 258 -10.68 12.88 -2.73
C TRP A 258 -11.30 13.93 -1.81
N LYS A 259 -12.28 14.71 -2.27
CA LYS A 259 -13.09 15.58 -1.40
C LYS A 259 -13.92 14.79 -0.41
N GLU A 260 -14.60 13.75 -0.88
CA GLU A 260 -15.38 12.86 0.00
C GLU A 260 -14.47 12.08 0.98
N PHE A 261 -13.30 11.61 0.51
CA PHE A 261 -12.32 10.95 1.36
C PHE A 261 -11.78 11.88 2.45
N ARG A 262 -11.39 13.12 2.07
CA ARG A 262 -10.99 14.12 3.07
C ARG A 262 -12.07 14.36 4.09
N LYS A 263 -13.30 14.59 3.66
CA LYS A 263 -14.44 14.78 4.55
C LYS A 263 -14.58 13.62 5.52
N ALA A 264 -14.57 12.39 5.01
CA ALA A 264 -14.69 11.18 5.82
C ALA A 264 -13.59 11.04 6.87
N VAL A 265 -12.34 11.27 6.47
CA VAL A 265 -11.17 11.19 7.35
C VAL A 265 -11.18 12.31 8.39
N LYS A 266 -11.42 13.55 7.99
CA LYS A 266 -11.39 14.72 8.89
C LYS A 266 -12.57 14.75 9.86
N GLU A 267 -13.73 14.20 9.50
CA GLU A 267 -14.85 14.00 10.43
C GLU A 267 -14.53 12.98 11.50
N ALA A 268 -13.76 11.95 11.16
CA ALA A 268 -13.33 10.90 12.08
C ALA A 268 -12.16 11.35 12.97
N ASN A 269 -11.17 12.02 12.38
CA ASN A 269 -10.01 12.56 13.05
C ASN A 269 -9.56 13.86 12.35
N PRO A 270 -9.91 15.04 12.88
CA PRO A 270 -9.59 16.32 12.23
C PRO A 270 -8.08 16.59 12.10
N ASP A 271 -7.25 15.95 12.92
CA ASP A 271 -5.80 16.10 12.91
C ASP A 271 -5.08 15.11 11.98
N ALA A 272 -5.80 14.12 11.43
CA ALA A 272 -5.22 13.13 10.54
C ALA A 272 -4.71 13.79 9.24
N VAL A 273 -3.44 13.55 8.89
CA VAL A 273 -2.82 14.08 7.68
C VAL A 273 -3.22 13.25 6.46
N ILE A 274 -3.45 13.91 5.33
CA ILE A 274 -3.66 13.28 4.03
C ILE A 274 -2.50 13.71 3.14
N LEU A 275 -1.53 12.81 2.98
CA LEU A 275 -0.31 12.97 2.20
C LEU A 275 -0.44 12.15 0.91
N ALA A 276 -0.35 12.75 -0.25
CA ALA A 276 -0.49 12.02 -1.51
C ALA A 276 0.87 11.78 -2.20
N GLU A 277 1.02 10.59 -2.77
CA GLU A 277 2.03 10.37 -3.80
C GLU A 277 1.54 10.95 -5.11
N HIS A 278 2.30 11.87 -5.66
CA HIS A 278 2.02 12.49 -6.95
C HIS A 278 3.29 13.02 -7.60
N TYR A 279 3.44 12.75 -8.88
CA TYR A 279 4.48 13.30 -9.74
C TYR A 279 3.92 14.49 -10.55
N GLY A 280 4.69 15.57 -10.65
CA GLY A 280 4.29 16.78 -11.35
C GLY A 280 3.54 17.79 -10.47
N ASN A 281 2.71 18.63 -11.07
CA ASN A 281 2.06 19.74 -10.38
C ASN A 281 0.82 19.29 -9.58
N PRO A 282 0.85 19.35 -8.23
CA PRO A 282 -0.26 18.94 -7.37
C PRO A 282 -1.28 20.06 -7.07
N GLU A 283 -1.12 21.25 -7.66
CA GLU A 283 -1.85 22.46 -7.27
C GLU A 283 -3.37 22.27 -7.21
N SER A 284 -3.95 21.52 -8.18
CA SER A 284 -5.40 21.32 -8.25
C SER A 284 -5.99 20.51 -7.09
N TRP A 285 -5.17 19.64 -6.45
CA TRP A 285 -5.58 18.85 -5.27
C TRP A 285 -5.26 19.52 -3.93
N LEU A 286 -4.49 20.61 -3.94
CA LEU A 286 -4.03 21.30 -2.72
C LEU A 286 -4.83 22.57 -2.42
N LEU A 287 -6.08 22.65 -2.87
CA LEU A 287 -6.96 23.81 -2.65
C LEU A 287 -7.58 23.84 -1.24
N GLY A 288 -7.28 22.86 -0.39
CA GLY A 288 -7.73 22.76 1.00
C GLY A 288 -8.93 21.84 1.23
N ASP A 289 -9.46 21.24 0.18
CA ASP A 289 -10.64 20.36 0.21
C ASP A 289 -10.34 18.90 -0.21
N GLU A 290 -9.07 18.58 -0.56
CA GLU A 290 -8.63 17.25 -0.95
C GLU A 290 -7.40 16.83 -0.11
N TRP A 291 -6.18 16.83 -0.68
CA TRP A 291 -4.97 16.48 0.06
C TRP A 291 -4.46 17.62 0.92
N ASP A 292 -3.80 17.30 2.03
CA ASP A 292 -3.09 18.29 2.84
C ASP A 292 -1.74 18.65 2.25
N THR A 293 -1.03 17.66 1.71
CA THR A 293 0.33 17.80 1.16
C THR A 293 0.68 16.61 0.27
N VAL A 294 1.91 16.61 -0.26
CA VAL A 294 2.44 15.59 -1.16
C VAL A 294 3.82 15.10 -0.75
N MET A 295 4.23 13.94 -1.28
CA MET A 295 5.63 13.55 -1.37
C MET A 295 6.34 14.53 -2.30
N ASN A 296 7.42 15.15 -1.80
CA ASN A 296 8.02 16.30 -2.47
C ASN A 296 9.08 15.88 -3.49
N TYR A 297 8.66 15.19 -4.53
CA TYR A 297 9.55 14.69 -5.57
C TYR A 297 10.17 15.82 -6.37
N ASP A 298 9.34 16.66 -6.99
CA ASP A 298 9.81 17.67 -7.96
C ASP A 298 10.47 18.89 -7.30
N ALA A 299 10.02 19.27 -6.09
CA ALA A 299 10.59 20.43 -5.40
C ALA A 299 11.74 20.08 -4.43
N PHE A 300 12.06 18.80 -4.23
CA PHE A 300 13.14 18.39 -3.32
C PHE A 300 13.95 17.20 -3.84
N MET A 301 13.36 16.00 -3.96
CA MET A 301 14.09 14.77 -4.23
C MET A 301 14.89 14.87 -5.55
N GLU A 302 14.24 15.24 -6.64
CA GLU A 302 14.85 15.37 -7.95
C GLU A 302 15.96 16.44 -7.97
N PRO A 303 15.70 17.72 -7.62
CA PRO A 303 16.75 18.74 -7.72
C PRO A 303 17.93 18.49 -6.79
N VAL A 304 17.71 17.99 -5.58
CA VAL A 304 18.80 17.65 -4.66
C VAL A 304 19.65 16.50 -5.21
N THR A 305 19.00 15.47 -5.76
CA THR A 305 19.73 14.29 -6.26
C THR A 305 20.57 14.63 -7.48
N TRP A 306 20.00 15.19 -8.54
CA TRP A 306 20.79 15.48 -9.73
C TRP A 306 21.84 16.59 -9.50
N PHE A 307 21.58 17.55 -8.61
CA PHE A 307 22.57 18.55 -8.25
C PHE A 307 23.82 17.96 -7.57
N LEU A 308 23.62 17.01 -6.63
CA LEU A 308 24.71 16.43 -5.84
C LEU A 308 25.37 15.22 -6.50
N THR A 309 24.64 14.45 -7.28
CA THR A 309 25.09 13.17 -7.84
C THR A 309 25.16 13.16 -9.37
N GLY A 310 24.49 14.08 -10.03
CA GLY A 310 24.28 14.06 -11.48
C GLY A 310 23.20 13.09 -11.94
N MET A 311 22.60 12.30 -11.03
CA MET A 311 21.58 11.29 -11.37
C MET A 311 20.17 11.87 -11.24
N GLU A 312 19.37 11.71 -12.27
CA GLU A 312 17.94 11.98 -12.24
C GLU A 312 17.21 10.76 -11.70
N LYS A 313 16.35 10.94 -10.69
CA LYS A 313 15.71 9.81 -9.99
C LYS A 313 14.67 9.07 -10.82
N HIS A 314 13.92 9.78 -11.66
CA HIS A 314 12.88 9.16 -12.49
C HIS A 314 13.42 8.25 -13.59
N SER A 315 14.53 8.66 -14.22
CA SER A 315 15.09 7.95 -15.36
C SER A 315 16.32 7.12 -15.00
N ASP A 316 16.92 7.36 -13.82
CA ASP A 316 18.25 6.89 -13.44
C ASP A 316 19.35 7.28 -14.48
N GLU A 317 19.10 8.36 -15.24
CA GLU A 317 20.05 8.87 -16.22
C GLU A 317 21.01 9.87 -15.60
N TYR A 318 22.28 9.81 -16.00
CA TYR A 318 23.27 10.80 -15.62
C TYR A 318 23.13 12.07 -16.45
N ARG A 319 22.97 13.22 -15.78
CA ARG A 319 22.77 14.55 -16.37
C ARG A 319 23.94 15.47 -16.02
N GLU A 320 24.97 15.44 -16.88
CA GLU A 320 26.18 16.30 -16.71
C GLU A 320 25.82 17.79 -16.67
N ASP A 321 24.79 18.20 -17.40
CA ASP A 321 24.32 19.59 -17.47
C ASP A 321 23.66 20.09 -16.17
N LEU A 322 23.21 19.17 -15.32
CA LEU A 322 22.54 19.44 -14.02
C LEU A 322 23.51 19.28 -12.83
N TYR A 323 24.54 18.44 -12.98
CA TYR A 323 25.51 18.18 -11.91
C TYR A 323 26.23 19.43 -11.45
N GLY A 324 26.09 19.82 -10.19
CA GLY A 324 26.69 21.01 -9.61
C GLY A 324 26.16 22.33 -10.17
N ASN A 325 25.12 22.32 -11.00
CA ASN A 325 24.52 23.50 -11.61
C ASN A 325 23.57 24.21 -10.63
N SER A 326 24.10 25.21 -9.90
CA SER A 326 23.33 25.93 -8.87
C SER A 326 22.19 26.78 -9.45
N GLU A 327 22.32 27.28 -10.68
CA GLU A 327 21.28 28.07 -11.33
C GLU A 327 20.07 27.18 -11.67
N ALA A 328 20.33 26.02 -12.28
CA ALA A 328 19.30 25.00 -12.56
C ALA A 328 18.63 24.51 -11.25
N PHE A 329 19.43 24.23 -10.22
CA PHE A 329 18.93 23.78 -8.91
C PHE A 329 17.96 24.80 -8.27
N ILE A 330 18.40 26.06 -8.14
CA ILE A 330 17.56 27.11 -7.56
C ILE A 330 16.32 27.37 -8.44
N GLY A 331 16.49 27.31 -9.75
CA GLY A 331 15.40 27.48 -10.72
C GLY A 331 14.31 26.41 -10.56
N ALA A 332 14.71 25.13 -10.51
CA ALA A 332 13.80 23.99 -10.32
C ALA A 332 13.07 24.06 -8.96
N MET A 333 13.82 24.24 -7.86
CA MET A 333 13.25 24.38 -6.53
C MET A 333 12.20 25.49 -6.47
N LYS A 334 12.53 26.69 -6.97
CA LYS A 334 11.60 27.83 -6.98
C LYS A 334 10.38 27.58 -7.87
N HIS A 335 10.55 26.89 -9.00
CA HIS A 335 9.46 26.60 -9.92
C HIS A 335 8.44 25.66 -9.26
N HIS A 336 8.89 24.53 -8.73
CA HIS A 336 8.02 23.53 -8.16
C HIS A 336 7.42 23.94 -6.79
N MET A 337 8.19 24.63 -5.94
CA MET A 337 7.66 25.16 -4.67
C MET A 337 6.52 26.18 -4.85
N ARG A 338 6.41 26.85 -6.00
CA ARG A 338 5.31 27.78 -6.28
C ARG A 338 3.94 27.09 -6.45
N SER A 339 3.94 25.82 -6.82
CA SER A 339 2.71 25.03 -6.94
C SER A 339 2.14 24.57 -5.57
N LEU A 340 2.91 24.81 -4.50
CA LEU A 340 2.53 24.42 -3.14
C LEU A 340 2.18 25.68 -2.33
N HIS A 341 1.00 25.76 -1.77
CA HIS A 341 0.72 26.77 -0.76
C HIS A 341 1.56 26.51 0.52
N MET A 342 1.76 27.55 1.35
CA MET A 342 2.70 27.46 2.47
C MET A 342 2.41 26.29 3.44
N GLY A 343 1.14 26.00 3.72
CA GLY A 343 0.78 24.86 4.60
C GLY A 343 1.19 23.52 3.99
N ALA A 344 0.91 23.29 2.71
CA ALA A 344 1.32 22.08 2.00
C ALA A 344 2.83 21.97 1.88
N LEU A 345 3.53 23.08 1.65
CA LEU A 345 5.00 23.10 1.54
C LEU A 345 5.69 22.73 2.87
N TYR A 346 5.19 23.25 4.00
CA TYR A 346 5.73 22.90 5.31
C TYR A 346 5.45 21.47 5.72
N GLY A 347 4.34 20.89 5.27
CA GLY A 347 3.98 19.50 5.50
C GLY A 347 4.51 18.51 4.46
N ALA A 348 5.16 19.01 3.39
CA ALA A 348 5.63 18.17 2.29
C ALA A 348 6.69 17.16 2.76
N MET A 349 6.54 15.91 2.31
CA MET A 349 7.47 14.83 2.65
C MET A 349 8.73 14.93 1.79
N ASN A 350 9.79 15.49 2.37
CA ASN A 350 11.10 15.56 1.74
C ASN A 350 11.86 14.25 1.97
N GLU A 351 12.29 13.61 0.90
CA GLU A 351 13.06 12.38 0.96
C GLU A 351 14.16 12.37 -0.09
N LEU A 352 15.22 11.60 0.12
CA LEU A 352 16.33 11.44 -0.82
C LEU A 352 16.21 10.16 -1.65
N SER A 353 15.48 9.18 -1.16
CA SER A 353 15.14 7.92 -1.85
C SER A 353 14.00 7.23 -1.11
N ASN A 354 13.33 6.33 -1.81
CA ASN A 354 12.31 5.44 -1.25
C ASN A 354 12.41 4.05 -1.90
N HIS A 355 11.35 3.24 -1.76
CA HIS A 355 11.31 1.88 -2.32
C HIS A 355 11.20 1.84 -3.86
N ASP A 356 10.77 2.93 -4.51
CA ASP A 356 10.62 3.03 -5.98
C ASP A 356 11.85 3.63 -6.67
N HIS A 357 12.73 4.27 -5.92
CA HIS A 357 13.86 5.00 -6.48
C HIS A 357 15.19 4.45 -6.00
N SER A 358 16.21 4.59 -6.84
CA SER A 358 17.59 4.26 -6.48
C SER A 358 18.02 4.98 -5.19
N ARG A 359 18.91 4.36 -4.42
CA ARG A 359 19.47 5.00 -3.22
C ARG A 359 20.26 6.25 -3.59
N PHE A 360 20.26 7.21 -2.65
CA PHE A 360 21.05 8.44 -2.76
C PHE A 360 22.54 8.15 -2.64
#